data_28880f4797086749c455353be983b4b8
#
_entry.id   28880f4797086749c455353be983b4b8
#
_cell.length_a   1.000
_cell.length_b   1.000
_cell.length_c   1.000
_cell.angle_alpha   90.00
_cell.angle_beta   90.00
_cell.angle_gamma   90.00
#
_symmetry.space_group_name_H-M   'P 1'
#
loop_
_entity.id
_entity.type
_entity.pdbx_description
1 polymer ?
#
loop_
_entity_poly.entity_id
_entity_poly.type
_entity_poly.pdbx_seq_one_letter_code
_entity_poly.pdbx_strand_id
1 'polypeptide(L)'
;MKLKYFSHSAFQITADNGKIILIDPFLDGNPTSPVKSENVNADYIILTHAHGDHFGDAFKIADRCGSTFICVDELANYCVSKGFNAHNMHIGGGYNFDFGRVKFTIAHHGSLTPDGHYAGQPAGVVISIGNKNI
;
A
#
# COMPACT_ATOMS: atom_id res chain seq x y z
N MET A 1 -2.56 -4.22 17.94
CA MET A 1 -1.89 -3.98 16.65
C MET A 1 -0.50 -4.58 16.66
N LYS A 2 -0.09 -5.23 15.55
CA LYS A 2 1.28 -5.75 15.33
C LYS A 2 1.86 -5.09 14.07
N LEU A 3 3.14 -4.72 14.11
CA LEU A 3 3.88 -4.19 12.97
C LEU A 3 5.03 -5.15 12.63
N LYS A 4 5.17 -5.49 11.34
CA LYS A 4 6.32 -6.24 10.81
C LYS A 4 6.99 -5.42 9.73
N TYR A 5 8.30 -5.44 9.70
CA TYR A 5 9.13 -4.83 8.68
C TYR A 5 9.72 -5.93 7.79
N PHE A 6 9.58 -5.80 6.48
CA PHE A 6 10.02 -6.77 5.48
C PHE A 6 11.19 -6.28 4.62
N SER A 7 11.92 -5.29 5.14
CA SER A 7 13.02 -4.64 4.43
C SER A 7 12.56 -3.59 3.40
N HIS A 8 13.49 -2.72 2.99
CA HIS A 8 13.25 -1.57 2.13
C HIS A 8 12.12 -0.68 2.68
N SER A 9 11.01 -0.57 2.00
CA SER A 9 9.81 0.18 2.46
C SER A 9 8.60 -0.73 2.71
N ALA A 10 8.80 -2.04 2.72
CA ALA A 10 7.72 -3.01 2.87
C ALA A 10 7.39 -3.29 4.34
N PHE A 11 6.13 -3.01 4.70
CA PHE A 11 5.61 -3.24 6.04
C PHE A 11 4.30 -4.02 6.00
N GLN A 12 4.04 -4.77 7.08
CA GLN A 12 2.73 -5.35 7.36
C GLN A 12 2.24 -4.87 8.72
N ILE A 13 1.02 -4.37 8.74
CA ILE A 13 0.27 -4.07 9.96
C ILE A 13 -0.84 -5.11 10.10
N THR A 14 -0.96 -5.70 11.28
CA THR A 14 -2.15 -6.46 11.67
C THR A 14 -2.90 -5.62 12.72
N ALA A 15 -4.08 -5.13 12.36
CA ALA A 15 -4.94 -4.33 13.23
C ALA A 15 -5.57 -5.16 14.34
N ASP A 16 -6.17 -4.50 15.33
CA ASP A 16 -6.77 -5.18 16.50
C ASP A 16 -8.01 -6.02 16.12
N ASN A 17 -8.68 -5.66 15.02
CA ASN A 17 -9.80 -6.42 14.45
C ASN A 17 -9.36 -7.56 13.51
N GLY A 18 -8.06 -7.82 13.41
CA GLY A 18 -7.48 -8.87 12.58
C GLY A 18 -7.21 -8.49 11.13
N LYS A 19 -7.62 -7.29 10.67
CA LYS A 19 -7.33 -6.82 9.32
C LYS A 19 -5.83 -6.69 9.07
N ILE A 20 -5.40 -7.12 7.89
CA ILE A 20 -4.00 -7.09 7.45
C ILE A 20 -3.82 -6.01 6.39
N ILE A 21 -2.93 -5.09 6.66
CA ILE A 21 -2.57 -3.97 5.78
C ILE A 21 -1.11 -4.16 5.37
N LEU A 22 -0.85 -4.26 4.07
CA LEU A 22 0.50 -4.17 3.51
C LEU A 22 0.78 -2.75 3.03
N ILE A 23 2.03 -2.31 3.16
CA ILE A 23 2.53 -1.05 2.64
C ILE A 23 3.71 -1.36 1.74
N ASP A 24 3.67 -0.86 0.50
CA ASP A 24 4.74 -0.96 -0.51
C ASP A 24 5.37 -2.36 -0.59
N PRO A 25 4.62 -3.41 -1.00
CA PRO A 25 5.03 -4.80 -0.87
C PRO A 25 6.03 -5.24 -1.94
N PHE A 26 7.22 -4.66 -1.94
CA PHE A 26 8.35 -5.11 -2.75
C PHE A 26 9.06 -6.26 -2.04
N LEU A 27 8.70 -7.51 -2.38
CA LEU A 27 9.10 -8.72 -1.67
C LEU A 27 9.92 -9.68 -2.53
N ASP A 28 9.38 -10.16 -3.66
CA ASP A 28 10.01 -11.22 -4.47
C ASP A 28 11.30 -10.73 -5.15
N GLY A 29 11.31 -9.49 -5.63
CA GLY A 29 12.47 -8.82 -6.22
C GLY A 29 13.44 -8.21 -5.22
N ASN A 30 13.06 -8.16 -3.93
CA ASN A 30 13.88 -7.57 -2.88
C ASN A 30 14.85 -8.62 -2.31
N PRO A 31 16.18 -8.46 -2.51
CA PRO A 31 17.17 -9.45 -2.08
C PRO A 31 17.29 -9.60 -0.56
N THR A 32 16.79 -8.62 0.20
CA THR A 32 16.84 -8.62 1.66
C THR A 32 15.48 -8.89 2.32
N SER A 33 14.44 -9.15 1.51
CA SER A 33 13.12 -9.49 2.07
C SER A 33 13.16 -10.85 2.79
N PRO A 34 12.68 -10.92 4.04
CA PRO A 34 12.61 -12.19 4.78
C PRO A 34 11.45 -13.09 4.35
N VAL A 35 10.57 -12.60 3.47
CA VAL A 35 9.37 -13.31 3.03
C VAL A 35 9.17 -13.17 1.52
N LYS A 36 8.41 -14.11 0.93
CA LYS A 36 7.96 -14.03 -0.46
C LYS A 36 6.48 -13.63 -0.51
N SER A 37 6.07 -13.05 -1.64
CA SER A 37 4.71 -12.54 -1.85
C SER A 37 3.63 -13.62 -1.65
N GLU A 38 3.93 -14.88 -1.96
CA GLU A 38 3.02 -16.02 -1.77
C GLU A 38 2.73 -16.34 -0.30
N ASN A 39 3.60 -15.91 0.62
CA ASN A 39 3.51 -16.19 2.06
C ASN A 39 2.91 -15.03 2.88
N VAL A 40 2.43 -13.97 2.23
CA VAL A 40 1.77 -12.85 2.88
C VAL A 40 0.34 -12.68 2.38
N ASN A 41 -0.57 -12.30 3.26
CA ASN A 41 -1.95 -11.96 2.91
C ASN A 41 -2.20 -10.48 3.22
N ALA A 42 -3.19 -9.90 2.55
CA ALA A 42 -3.62 -8.53 2.81
C ALA A 42 -5.11 -8.34 2.52
N ASP A 43 -5.81 -7.65 3.42
CA ASP A 43 -7.13 -7.09 3.15
C ASP A 43 -6.98 -5.76 2.40
N TYR A 44 -5.94 -4.99 2.74
CA TYR A 44 -5.63 -3.71 2.15
C TYR A 44 -4.17 -3.62 1.75
N ILE A 45 -3.90 -2.94 0.63
CA ILE A 45 -2.54 -2.62 0.18
C ILE A 45 -2.45 -1.12 0.00
N ILE A 46 -1.61 -0.47 0.82
CA ILE A 46 -1.31 0.95 0.69
C ILE A 46 -0.08 1.09 -0.20
N LEU A 47 -0.19 1.95 -1.21
CA LEU A 47 0.93 2.30 -2.08
C LEU A 47 1.25 3.78 -1.90
N THR A 48 2.49 4.06 -1.48
CA THR A 48 2.99 5.42 -1.35
C THR A 48 3.20 6.05 -2.71
N HIS A 49 3.65 5.27 -3.68
CA HIS A 49 3.82 5.62 -5.09
C HIS A 49 4.06 4.36 -5.94
N ALA A 50 4.27 4.50 -7.24
CA ALA A 50 4.23 3.37 -8.16
C ALA A 50 5.59 2.88 -8.67
N HIS A 51 6.73 3.32 -8.14
CA HIS A 51 8.03 2.76 -8.53
C HIS A 51 8.10 1.26 -8.20
N GLY A 52 8.81 0.50 -9.04
CA GLY A 52 8.83 -0.97 -8.96
C GLY A 52 9.32 -1.53 -7.63
N ASP A 53 10.23 -0.83 -6.96
CA ASP A 53 10.75 -1.18 -5.63
C ASP A 53 9.82 -0.79 -4.45
N HIS A 54 8.61 -0.28 -4.76
CA HIS A 54 7.51 -0.02 -3.83
C HIS A 54 6.24 -0.74 -4.28
N PHE A 55 5.82 -0.56 -5.54
CA PHE A 55 4.68 -1.26 -6.12
C PHE A 55 4.85 -2.78 -6.03
N GLY A 56 6.05 -3.25 -6.39
CA GLY A 56 6.50 -4.62 -6.21
C GLY A 56 5.49 -5.69 -6.60
N ASP A 57 5.13 -6.52 -5.63
CA ASP A 57 4.22 -7.67 -5.80
C ASP A 57 2.75 -7.34 -5.51
N ALA A 58 2.39 -6.06 -5.49
CA ALA A 58 1.07 -5.58 -5.06
C ALA A 58 -0.08 -6.23 -5.85
N PHE A 59 0.00 -6.28 -7.17
CA PHE A 59 -1.03 -6.93 -7.99
C PHE A 59 -1.11 -8.43 -7.76
N LYS A 60 0.01 -9.12 -7.65
CA LYS A 60 0.07 -10.57 -7.39
C LYS A 60 -0.59 -10.93 -6.05
N ILE A 61 -0.37 -10.11 -5.03
CA ILE A 61 -0.98 -10.31 -3.71
C ILE A 61 -2.47 -9.97 -3.76
N ALA A 62 -2.84 -8.84 -4.39
CA ALA A 62 -4.22 -8.41 -4.48
C ALA A 62 -5.10 -9.40 -5.26
N ASP A 63 -4.59 -9.96 -6.37
CA ASP A 63 -5.29 -10.96 -7.16
C ASP A 63 -5.63 -12.20 -6.32
N ARG A 64 -4.69 -12.66 -5.53
CA ARG A 64 -4.86 -13.85 -4.66
C ARG A 64 -5.76 -13.58 -3.45
N CYS A 65 -5.68 -12.39 -2.86
CA CYS A 65 -6.33 -12.07 -1.58
C CYS A 65 -7.65 -11.30 -1.73
N GLY A 66 -7.94 -10.74 -2.91
CA GLY A 66 -9.07 -9.82 -3.10
C GLY A 66 -8.86 -8.48 -2.39
N SER A 67 -7.60 -8.05 -2.25
CA SER A 67 -7.25 -6.84 -1.49
C SER A 67 -7.81 -5.58 -2.13
N THR A 68 -8.10 -4.56 -1.30
CA THR A 68 -8.42 -3.21 -1.76
C THR A 68 -7.17 -2.34 -1.68
N PHE A 69 -6.81 -1.67 -2.79
CA PHE A 69 -5.73 -0.69 -2.81
C PHE A 69 -6.16 0.61 -2.13
N ILE A 70 -5.22 1.26 -1.44
CA ILE A 70 -5.37 2.62 -0.90
C ILE A 70 -4.18 3.43 -1.41
N CYS A 71 -4.42 4.39 -2.30
CA CYS A 71 -3.38 5.18 -2.94
C CYS A 71 -3.94 6.50 -3.47
N VAL A 72 -3.07 7.34 -4.05
CA VAL A 72 -3.51 8.59 -4.68
C VAL A 72 -4.39 8.30 -5.90
N ASP A 73 -5.22 9.27 -6.29
CA ASP A 73 -6.30 9.10 -7.26
C ASP A 73 -5.82 8.51 -8.59
N GLU A 74 -4.74 9.02 -9.16
CA GLU A 74 -4.20 8.56 -10.44
C GLU A 74 -3.76 7.08 -10.38
N LEU A 75 -3.12 6.70 -9.26
CA LEU A 75 -2.70 5.32 -9.04
C LEU A 75 -3.88 4.40 -8.75
N ALA A 76 -4.89 4.89 -8.04
CA ALA A 76 -6.13 4.14 -7.79
C ALA A 76 -6.87 3.86 -9.10
N ASN A 77 -7.00 4.87 -9.98
CA ASN A 77 -7.59 4.71 -11.31
C ASN A 77 -6.80 3.70 -12.17
N TYR A 78 -5.48 3.71 -12.08
CA TYR A 78 -4.64 2.69 -12.72
C TYR A 78 -4.96 1.28 -12.20
N CYS A 79 -5.04 1.08 -10.88
CA CYS A 79 -5.40 -0.21 -10.29
C CYS A 79 -6.79 -0.67 -10.74
N VAL A 80 -7.78 0.23 -10.76
CA VAL A 80 -9.15 -0.07 -11.24
C VAL A 80 -9.14 -0.46 -12.72
N SER A 81 -8.34 0.21 -13.57
CA SER A 81 -8.20 -0.12 -14.99
C SER A 81 -7.62 -1.52 -15.24
N LYS A 82 -6.91 -2.07 -14.25
CA LYS A 82 -6.37 -3.44 -14.27
C LYS A 82 -7.30 -4.47 -13.59
N GLY A 83 -8.50 -4.04 -13.16
CA GLY A 83 -9.53 -4.93 -12.60
C GLY A 83 -9.49 -5.09 -11.08
N PHE A 84 -8.73 -4.26 -10.37
CA PHE A 84 -8.61 -4.32 -8.91
C PHE A 84 -9.53 -3.32 -8.20
N ASN A 85 -9.91 -3.63 -6.96
CA ASN A 85 -10.59 -2.67 -6.09
C ASN A 85 -9.58 -1.64 -5.58
N ALA A 86 -9.97 -0.36 -5.59
CA ALA A 86 -9.15 0.70 -5.05
C ALA A 86 -10.00 1.79 -4.38
N HIS A 87 -9.48 2.34 -3.29
CA HIS A 87 -9.97 3.53 -2.62
C HIS A 87 -8.99 4.67 -2.90
N ASN A 88 -9.44 5.66 -3.66
CA ASN A 88 -8.64 6.81 -4.01
C ASN A 88 -8.59 7.83 -2.87
N MET A 89 -7.42 8.42 -2.67
CA MET A 89 -7.18 9.46 -1.69
C MET A 89 -6.40 10.62 -2.31
N HIS A 90 -6.39 11.76 -1.63
CA HIS A 90 -5.60 12.93 -2.02
C HIS A 90 -4.65 13.34 -0.89
N ILE A 91 -3.52 13.97 -1.27
CA ILE A 91 -2.57 14.54 -0.31
C ILE A 91 -3.30 15.53 0.61
N GLY A 92 -3.05 15.40 1.91
CA GLY A 92 -3.72 16.18 2.96
C GLY A 92 -5.05 15.60 3.43
N GLY A 93 -5.67 14.73 2.64
CA GLY A 93 -6.91 14.03 2.99
C GLY A 93 -6.68 12.86 3.94
N GLY A 94 -7.76 12.41 4.57
CA GLY A 94 -7.75 11.23 5.41
C GLY A 94 -9.13 10.57 5.43
N TYR A 95 -9.14 9.23 5.57
CA TYR A 95 -10.36 8.42 5.55
C TYR A 95 -10.34 7.38 6.68
N ASN A 96 -11.51 7.08 7.23
CA ASN A 96 -11.68 6.06 8.27
C ASN A 96 -12.08 4.73 7.59
N PHE A 97 -11.19 3.76 7.64
CA PHE A 97 -11.44 2.38 7.26
C PHE A 97 -11.89 1.57 8.48
N ASP A 98 -12.31 0.34 8.26
CA ASP A 98 -12.70 -0.58 9.35
C ASP A 98 -11.54 -0.95 10.28
N PHE A 99 -10.30 -0.82 9.83
CA PHE A 99 -9.09 -1.08 10.63
C PHE A 99 -8.54 0.16 11.35
N GLY A 100 -8.96 1.36 10.98
CA GLY A 100 -8.42 2.62 11.50
C GLY A 100 -8.45 3.74 10.47
N ARG A 101 -7.75 4.85 10.75
CA ARG A 101 -7.69 6.02 9.88
C ARG A 101 -6.38 6.06 9.10
N VAL A 102 -6.48 6.32 7.81
CA VAL A 102 -5.33 6.63 6.94
C VAL A 102 -5.38 8.09 6.54
N LYS A 103 -4.23 8.77 6.61
CA LYS A 103 -4.03 10.14 6.12
C LYS A 103 -2.81 10.19 5.21
N PHE A 104 -2.95 10.83 4.05
CA PHE A 104 -1.84 11.08 3.14
C PHE A 104 -1.22 12.47 3.39
N THR A 105 0.11 12.51 3.34
CA THR A 105 0.92 13.71 3.47
C THR A 105 1.80 13.89 2.25
N ILE A 106 2.39 15.07 2.06
CA ILE A 106 3.32 15.33 0.96
C ILE A 106 4.57 14.45 1.13
N ALA A 107 5.00 13.87 0.00
CA ALA A 107 6.34 13.31 -0.16
C ALA A 107 6.96 13.86 -1.46
N HIS A 108 8.18 14.38 -1.38
CA HIS A 108 8.90 14.92 -2.53
C HIS A 108 9.63 13.77 -3.26
N HIS A 109 8.99 13.22 -4.28
CA HIS A 109 9.51 12.10 -5.06
C HIS A 109 8.82 12.02 -6.42
N GLY A 110 9.20 11.08 -7.28
CA GLY A 110 8.52 10.78 -8.54
C GLY A 110 7.56 9.59 -8.41
N SER A 111 6.69 9.39 -9.41
CA SER A 111 5.79 8.24 -9.45
C SER A 111 5.45 7.90 -10.89
N LEU A 112 5.85 6.68 -11.34
CA LEU A 112 5.47 6.08 -12.61
C LEU A 112 4.93 4.68 -12.36
N THR A 113 3.88 4.30 -13.10
CA THR A 113 3.39 2.91 -13.09
C THR A 113 4.42 1.98 -13.73
N PRO A 114 4.33 0.64 -13.50
CA PRO A 114 5.24 -0.31 -14.14
C PRO A 114 5.26 -0.26 -15.68
N ASP A 115 4.17 0.18 -16.30
CA ASP A 115 4.05 0.36 -17.76
C ASP A 115 4.30 1.81 -18.22
N GLY A 116 4.88 2.66 -17.35
CA GLY A 116 5.43 3.97 -17.71
C GLY A 116 4.44 5.13 -17.74
N HIS A 117 3.26 4.99 -17.13
CA HIS A 117 2.29 6.08 -17.01
C HIS A 117 2.51 6.90 -15.73
N TYR A 118 2.13 8.16 -15.76
CA TYR A 118 2.09 9.01 -14.57
C TYR A 118 1.12 8.43 -13.53
N ALA A 119 1.58 8.29 -12.30
CA ALA A 119 0.86 7.63 -11.21
C ALA A 119 0.48 8.58 -10.06
N GLY A 120 0.35 9.86 -10.33
CA GLY A 120 0.06 10.87 -9.32
C GLY A 120 1.28 11.28 -8.49
N GLN A 121 1.04 12.10 -7.48
CA GLN A 121 2.08 12.51 -6.55
C GLN A 121 2.36 11.41 -5.52
N PRO A 122 3.63 11.17 -5.17
CA PRO A 122 3.98 10.32 -4.04
C PRO A 122 3.39 10.84 -2.73
N ALA A 123 3.02 9.92 -1.85
CA ALA A 123 2.46 10.24 -0.55
C ALA A 123 3.28 9.67 0.59
N GLY A 124 3.46 10.47 1.65
CA GLY A 124 3.70 9.92 2.97
C GLY A 124 2.39 9.39 3.55
N VAL A 125 2.46 8.41 4.43
CA VAL A 125 1.26 7.77 5.00
C VAL A 125 1.31 7.83 6.52
N VAL A 126 0.24 8.31 7.13
CA VAL A 126 0.02 8.21 8.58
C VAL A 126 -1.17 7.30 8.82
N ILE A 127 -0.96 6.24 9.60
CA ILE A 127 -2.00 5.27 9.94
C ILE A 127 -2.27 5.35 11.44
N SER A 128 -3.52 5.62 11.81
CA SER A 128 -3.98 5.68 13.20
C SER A 128 -4.87 4.48 13.52
N ILE A 129 -4.46 3.66 14.50
CA ILE A 129 -5.22 2.49 14.96
C ILE A 129 -5.32 2.57 16.49
N GLY A 130 -6.53 2.76 17.00
CA GLY A 130 -6.75 3.04 18.41
C GLY A 130 -6.05 4.35 18.82
N ASN A 131 -5.16 4.28 19.79
CA ASN A 131 -4.37 5.43 20.29
C ASN A 131 -2.93 5.48 19.72
N LYS A 132 -2.64 4.73 18.66
CA LYS A 132 -1.30 4.64 18.06
C LYS A 132 -1.30 5.22 16.66
N ASN A 133 -0.23 5.94 16.33
CA ASN A 133 0.08 6.43 14.98
C ASN A 133 1.39 5.80 14.49
N ILE A 134 1.39 5.46 13.23
CA ILE A 134 2.54 4.93 12.49
C ILE A 134 2.75 5.79 11.26
#